data_f71ed9bda0f4ab83c95d127183aa7586
#
_entry.id   f71ed9bda0f4ab83c95d127183aa7586
#
_cell.length_a   1.000
_cell.length_b   1.000
_cell.length_c   1.000
_cell.angle_alpha   90.00
_cell.angle_beta   90.00
_cell.angle_gamma   90.00
#
_symmetry.space_group_name_H-M   'P 1'
#
loop_
_entity.id
_entity.type
_entity.pdbx_description
1 polymer ?
#
loop_
_entity_poly.entity_id
_entity_poly.type
_entity_poly.pdbx_seq_one_letter_code
_entity_poly.pdbx_strand_id
1 'polypeptide(L)'
;MNNKNIRNVAIIAHVDHGKTTLVDALLKQSHIFRSNEQVAERVMDSNDLEKERGITILSKNTAVMYNDVKINIVDTPGHADFGGEVERVLKMVDGVLLLVDAFEGPMPQTREVLKKALSLHLKPIVVINKIDRPGCNPNKVVDQVLDLFIELGADDDQLDFPVIYASAKNGIAKMSLDEESDNVHCIFETIINTITPPECEIEGPAQMLVSNIDYDDYLGRIAVGRVERGTIKDGMPVAVCKADDKISNGKVAKLFTYMGLNKVEVEEMQAGDIIALSGITDINIGDTICDINKPEKIPFVNIDEPTVSMTFSVNDGPFAGREGKFVTSRHIRDRLFKELERNVSLRVKETDRAESFEVSGRGELHLSVLIETMRREGFELLVSRPKVIFKEIDGQKCEPIEKLVVNVPDDCIGNVIEKIGRRKGEMINMEPAELGHTKVEFKIPARGLIGYRTEFMTDTKGNGTMNSVFDCYEPYKGEISARTRGTLVAFETGTSVTYGLYNAQERGELFIGPGVEVYEGMIVGLNSKAEDISINVCKEKHLTNTRASGSDDALRLVPPIQLSLEKAIEFIQDDELVEVTPLNIRLRKKILDSKTREREARSKAKE
;
A
#
# COMPACT_ATOMS: atom_id res chain seq x y z
N MET A 1 -3.71 22.45 31.05
CA MET A 1 -5.21 22.47 31.02
C MET A 1 -5.62 21.64 29.83
N ASN A 2 -6.58 20.74 30.00
CA ASN A 2 -7.04 19.91 28.86
C ASN A 2 -8.00 20.71 27.99
N ASN A 3 -7.87 20.65 26.67
CA ASN A 3 -8.83 21.22 25.74
C ASN A 3 -10.07 20.31 25.68
N LYS A 4 -11.03 20.53 26.59
CA LYS A 4 -12.16 19.62 26.85
C LYS A 4 -13.07 19.36 25.65
N ASN A 5 -13.01 20.23 24.65
CA ASN A 5 -13.92 20.19 23.49
C ASN A 5 -13.30 19.52 22.26
N ILE A 6 -12.15 18.84 22.40
CA ILE A 6 -11.48 18.15 21.31
C ILE A 6 -11.30 16.67 21.65
N ARG A 7 -11.45 15.79 20.67
CA ARG A 7 -11.05 14.38 20.68
C ARG A 7 -10.30 14.05 19.39
N ASN A 8 -9.16 13.41 19.52
CA ASN A 8 -8.35 12.99 18.38
C ASN A 8 -8.35 11.46 18.33
N VAL A 9 -8.86 10.89 17.25
CA VAL A 9 -9.06 9.44 17.11
C VAL A 9 -8.52 8.97 15.76
N ALA A 10 -7.77 7.87 15.75
CA ALA A 10 -7.41 7.17 14.53
C ALA A 10 -8.32 5.96 14.31
N ILE A 11 -8.65 5.66 13.06
CA ILE A 11 -9.37 4.43 12.71
C ILE A 11 -8.38 3.42 12.18
N ILE A 12 -8.29 2.28 12.86
CA ILE A 12 -7.44 1.14 12.52
C ILE A 12 -8.33 0.00 12.03
N ALA A 13 -8.02 -0.55 10.87
CA ALA A 13 -8.73 -1.70 10.33
C ALA A 13 -7.85 -2.49 9.38
N HIS A 14 -8.14 -3.79 9.25
CA HIS A 14 -7.64 -4.56 8.11
C HIS A 14 -8.31 -4.10 6.80
N VAL A 15 -7.67 -4.39 5.68
CA VAL A 15 -8.25 -4.20 4.35
C VAL A 15 -9.60 -4.93 4.30
N ASP A 16 -10.59 -4.30 3.66
CA ASP A 16 -11.96 -4.81 3.52
C ASP A 16 -12.80 -4.97 4.81
N HIS A 17 -12.30 -4.64 6.01
CA HIS A 17 -13.12 -4.64 7.23
C HIS A 17 -14.18 -3.51 7.28
N GLY A 18 -14.19 -2.61 6.28
CA GLY A 18 -15.22 -1.58 6.11
C GLY A 18 -14.88 -0.23 6.71
N LYS A 19 -13.59 0.09 6.84
CA LYS A 19 -13.08 1.37 7.40
C LYS A 19 -13.67 2.59 6.68
N THR A 20 -13.48 2.70 5.37
CA THR A 20 -13.99 3.82 4.56
C THR A 20 -15.51 3.94 4.65
N THR A 21 -16.23 2.80 4.65
CA THR A 21 -17.69 2.77 4.80
C THR A 21 -18.15 3.29 6.16
N LEU A 22 -17.40 2.97 7.24
CA LEU A 22 -17.71 3.48 8.57
C LEU A 22 -17.49 5.00 8.65
N VAL A 23 -16.37 5.50 8.12
CA VAL A 23 -16.08 6.94 8.08
C VAL A 23 -17.14 7.69 7.27
N ASP A 24 -17.57 7.15 6.13
CA ASP A 24 -18.66 7.71 5.34
C ASP A 24 -19.96 7.78 6.14
N ALA A 25 -20.30 6.74 6.92
CA ALA A 25 -21.49 6.72 7.76
C ALA A 25 -21.40 7.77 8.88
N LEU A 26 -20.23 7.89 9.54
CA LEU A 26 -19.99 8.92 10.56
C LEU A 26 -20.12 10.33 9.97
N LEU A 27 -19.53 10.60 8.82
CA LEU A 27 -19.62 11.91 8.16
C LEU A 27 -21.05 12.25 7.74
N LYS A 28 -21.79 11.30 7.18
CA LYS A 28 -23.18 11.52 6.75
C LYS A 28 -24.11 11.84 7.92
N GLN A 29 -23.92 11.19 9.06
CA GLN A 29 -24.79 11.35 10.23
C GLN A 29 -24.33 12.46 11.21
N SER A 30 -23.16 13.03 11.02
CA SER A 30 -22.70 14.21 11.79
C SER A 30 -23.33 15.53 11.34
N HIS A 31 -24.28 15.52 10.38
CA HIS A 31 -24.96 16.70 9.84
C HIS A 31 -24.05 17.78 9.21
N ILE A 32 -22.81 17.43 8.84
CA ILE A 32 -21.88 18.35 8.17
C ILE A 32 -22.35 18.65 6.74
N PHE A 33 -22.98 17.66 6.08
CA PHE A 33 -23.52 17.83 4.74
C PHE A 33 -24.92 18.44 4.77
N ARG A 34 -25.20 19.35 3.85
CA ARG A 34 -26.56 19.91 3.70
C ARG A 34 -27.51 18.80 3.23
N SER A 35 -28.76 18.84 3.70
CA SER A 35 -29.79 17.82 3.44
C SER A 35 -30.06 17.51 1.95
N ASN A 36 -29.59 18.35 1.03
CA ASN A 36 -29.74 18.21 -0.42
C ASN A 36 -28.41 17.87 -1.14
N GLU A 37 -27.31 17.64 -0.44
CA GLU A 37 -26.01 17.34 -1.03
C GLU A 37 -25.92 15.83 -1.29
N GLN A 38 -25.86 15.43 -2.56
CA GLN A 38 -25.59 14.03 -2.92
C GLN A 38 -24.13 13.72 -2.65
N VAL A 39 -23.87 13.06 -1.53
CA VAL A 39 -22.54 12.62 -1.16
C VAL A 39 -22.24 11.32 -1.92
N ALA A 40 -21.19 11.32 -2.74
CA ALA A 40 -20.74 10.12 -3.43
C ALA A 40 -20.33 9.05 -2.41
N GLU A 41 -20.45 7.78 -2.77
CA GLU A 41 -19.89 6.69 -1.96
C GLU A 41 -18.36 6.79 -1.92
N ARG A 42 -17.75 6.43 -0.79
CA ARG A 42 -16.30 6.52 -0.54
C ARG A 42 -15.75 7.94 -0.66
N VAL A 43 -16.37 8.86 0.07
CA VAL A 43 -16.01 10.28 0.04
C VAL A 43 -14.56 10.53 0.48
N MET A 44 -14.02 9.69 1.37
CA MET A 44 -12.63 9.77 1.82
C MET A 44 -11.63 9.28 0.76
N ASP A 45 -12.02 8.37 -0.14
CA ASP A 45 -11.12 7.87 -1.19
C ASP A 45 -11.07 8.87 -2.35
N SER A 46 -10.24 9.92 -2.22
CA SER A 46 -10.12 10.98 -3.22
C SER A 46 -9.26 10.57 -4.44
N ASN A 47 -8.43 9.53 -4.29
CA ASN A 47 -7.59 9.01 -5.36
C ASN A 47 -8.30 7.89 -6.12
N ASP A 48 -8.30 7.96 -7.46
CA ASP A 48 -8.91 6.92 -8.30
C ASP A 48 -8.31 5.54 -8.04
N LEU A 49 -7.02 5.45 -7.70
CA LEU A 49 -6.36 4.20 -7.32
C LEU A 49 -6.91 3.60 -6.02
N GLU A 50 -7.22 4.44 -5.02
CA GLU A 50 -7.85 3.99 -3.77
C GLU A 50 -9.25 3.42 -4.04
N LYS A 51 -10.04 4.10 -4.89
CA LYS A 51 -11.39 3.65 -5.28
C LYS A 51 -11.36 2.33 -6.04
N GLU A 52 -10.44 2.19 -7.01
CA GLU A 52 -10.31 0.99 -7.83
C GLU A 52 -9.82 -0.21 -7.03
N ARG A 53 -8.89 0.01 -6.10
CA ARG A 53 -8.28 -1.06 -5.30
C ARG A 53 -9.02 -1.35 -4.00
N GLY A 54 -9.90 -0.44 -3.57
CA GLY A 54 -10.62 -0.54 -2.31
C GLY A 54 -9.76 -0.39 -1.06
N ILE A 55 -8.56 0.19 -1.17
CA ILE A 55 -7.61 0.38 -0.06
C ILE A 55 -7.30 1.86 0.15
N THR A 56 -7.13 2.27 1.40
CA THR A 56 -6.59 3.59 1.73
C THR A 56 -5.07 3.55 1.57
N ILE A 57 -4.54 4.45 0.76
CA ILE A 57 -3.10 4.58 0.46
C ILE A 57 -2.49 5.68 1.33
N LEU A 58 -3.16 6.84 1.40
CA LEU A 58 -2.71 8.00 2.16
C LEU A 58 -3.62 8.25 3.37
N SER A 59 -3.02 8.61 4.50
CA SER A 59 -3.76 9.06 5.68
C SER A 59 -4.49 10.36 5.38
N LYS A 60 -5.74 10.46 5.83
CA LYS A 60 -6.59 11.65 5.67
C LYS A 60 -7.14 12.11 6.99
N ASN A 61 -7.18 13.43 7.15
CA ASN A 61 -7.74 14.05 8.32
C ASN A 61 -9.15 14.57 8.01
N THR A 62 -10.08 14.27 8.87
CA THR A 62 -11.42 14.86 8.85
C THR A 62 -11.84 15.23 10.28
N ALA A 63 -12.81 16.09 10.43
CA ALA A 63 -13.34 16.43 11.75
C ALA A 63 -14.85 16.57 11.70
N VAL A 64 -15.50 16.11 12.75
CA VAL A 64 -16.95 16.21 12.93
C VAL A 64 -17.26 16.95 14.23
N MET A 65 -18.39 17.64 14.27
CA MET A 65 -18.91 18.25 15.49
C MET A 65 -20.05 17.40 16.05
N TYR A 66 -19.95 17.00 17.30
CA TYR A 66 -21.01 16.29 18.01
C TYR A 66 -21.14 16.82 19.45
N ASN A 67 -22.32 17.34 19.82
CA ASN A 67 -22.60 17.92 21.13
C ASN A 67 -21.51 18.94 21.60
N ASP A 68 -21.16 19.91 20.76
CA ASP A 68 -20.13 20.94 20.99
C ASP A 68 -18.68 20.39 21.17
N VAL A 69 -18.47 19.10 20.90
CA VAL A 69 -17.14 18.49 20.88
C VAL A 69 -16.69 18.28 19.45
N LYS A 70 -15.51 18.77 19.12
CA LYS A 70 -14.84 18.50 17.87
C LYS A 70 -14.14 17.15 17.94
N ILE A 71 -14.50 16.23 17.07
CA ILE A 71 -13.87 14.92 16.95
C ILE A 71 -13.04 14.91 15.66
N ASN A 72 -11.72 14.97 15.80
CA ASN A 72 -10.81 14.76 14.70
C ASN A 72 -10.66 13.25 14.44
N ILE A 73 -10.95 12.83 13.22
CA ILE A 73 -10.85 11.45 12.78
C ILE A 73 -9.75 11.36 11.76
N VAL A 74 -8.71 10.59 12.08
CA VAL A 74 -7.59 10.35 11.17
C VAL A 74 -7.73 8.95 10.58
N ASP A 75 -7.91 8.90 9.26
CA ASP A 75 -7.99 7.65 8.53
C ASP A 75 -6.58 7.10 8.29
N THR A 76 -6.35 5.83 8.65
CA THR A 76 -5.05 5.19 8.52
C THR A 76 -5.01 4.21 7.34
N PRO A 77 -3.89 4.11 6.60
CA PRO A 77 -3.71 3.03 5.64
C PRO A 77 -3.84 1.66 6.33
N GLY A 78 -4.56 0.74 5.67
CA GLY A 78 -4.79 -0.62 6.20
C GLY A 78 -3.71 -1.63 5.81
N HIS A 79 -2.80 -1.30 4.90
CA HIS A 79 -1.79 -2.23 4.38
C HIS A 79 -0.42 -2.04 5.07
N ALA A 80 0.28 -3.15 5.34
CA ALA A 80 1.57 -3.16 6.04
C ALA A 80 2.66 -2.29 5.37
N ASP A 81 2.63 -2.18 4.03
CA ASP A 81 3.58 -1.38 3.25
C ASP A 81 3.54 0.12 3.61
N PHE A 82 2.45 0.59 4.21
CA PHE A 82 2.25 1.98 4.66
C PHE A 82 2.42 2.17 6.17
N GLY A 83 3.04 1.22 6.87
CA GLY A 83 3.20 1.24 8.34
C GLY A 83 3.89 2.50 8.92
N GLY A 84 4.74 3.19 8.15
CA GLY A 84 5.34 4.46 8.58
C GLY A 84 4.35 5.61 8.63
N GLU A 85 3.33 5.58 7.79
CA GLU A 85 2.24 6.57 7.86
C GLU A 85 1.34 6.33 9.06
N VAL A 86 1.06 5.06 9.35
CA VAL A 86 0.29 4.66 10.53
C VAL A 86 0.94 5.15 11.81
N GLU A 87 2.25 4.96 11.97
CA GLU A 87 2.96 5.38 13.18
C GLU A 87 2.90 6.91 13.41
N ARG A 88 3.01 7.68 12.32
CA ARG A 88 2.88 9.14 12.38
C ARG A 88 1.48 9.59 12.78
N VAL A 89 0.46 8.92 12.24
CA VAL A 89 -0.94 9.18 12.59
C VAL A 89 -1.19 8.89 14.06
N LEU A 90 -0.72 7.74 14.57
CA LEU A 90 -0.92 7.34 15.96
C LEU A 90 -0.34 8.32 16.96
N LYS A 91 0.70 9.07 16.60
CA LYS A 91 1.27 10.13 17.46
C LYS A 91 0.42 11.40 17.52
N MET A 92 -0.50 11.61 16.59
CA MET A 92 -1.38 12.78 16.58
C MET A 92 -2.68 12.56 17.36
N VAL A 93 -2.96 11.34 17.79
CA VAL A 93 -4.25 10.98 18.38
C VAL A 93 -4.14 10.55 19.84
N ASP A 94 -5.28 10.55 20.54
CA ASP A 94 -5.39 10.22 21.96
C ASP A 94 -6.09 8.85 22.16
N GLY A 95 -6.70 8.31 21.09
CA GLY A 95 -7.32 7.00 21.09
C GLY A 95 -7.49 6.41 19.71
N VAL A 96 -7.90 5.13 19.66
CA VAL A 96 -8.06 4.39 18.42
C VAL A 96 -9.41 3.68 18.36
N LEU A 97 -10.04 3.72 17.19
CA LEU A 97 -11.17 2.86 16.83
C LEU A 97 -10.62 1.64 16.10
N LEU A 98 -10.64 0.49 16.76
CA LEU A 98 -10.24 -0.77 16.16
C LEU A 98 -11.44 -1.44 15.50
N LEU A 99 -11.46 -1.44 14.16
CA LEU A 99 -12.53 -2.03 13.37
C LEU A 99 -12.20 -3.45 12.97
N VAL A 100 -13.05 -4.41 13.37
CA VAL A 100 -12.87 -5.83 13.10
C VAL A 100 -14.12 -6.40 12.42
N ASP A 101 -13.95 -7.20 11.38
CA ASP A 101 -15.05 -7.91 10.72
C ASP A 101 -15.60 -9.01 11.63
N ALA A 102 -16.92 -9.05 11.81
CA ALA A 102 -17.62 -10.01 12.67
C ALA A 102 -17.51 -11.48 12.21
N PHE A 103 -17.07 -11.73 10.97
CA PHE A 103 -16.85 -13.05 10.40
C PHE A 103 -15.36 -13.44 10.37
N GLU A 104 -14.48 -12.53 9.95
CA GLU A 104 -13.05 -12.83 9.75
C GLU A 104 -12.23 -12.73 11.04
N GLY A 105 -12.67 -11.90 11.99
CA GLY A 105 -11.93 -11.65 13.23
C GLY A 105 -10.67 -10.78 13.03
N PRO A 106 -9.78 -10.70 14.05
CA PRO A 106 -8.56 -9.92 13.98
C PRO A 106 -7.54 -10.54 13.03
N MET A 107 -7.03 -9.73 12.08
CA MET A 107 -6.09 -10.12 11.05
C MET A 107 -4.65 -9.67 11.38
N PRO A 108 -3.59 -10.26 10.75
CA PRO A 108 -2.18 -9.94 11.08
C PRO A 108 -1.81 -8.47 10.98
N GLN A 109 -2.34 -7.73 10.00
CA GLN A 109 -2.07 -6.31 9.86
C GLN A 109 -2.69 -5.49 11.00
N THR A 110 -3.87 -5.89 11.47
CA THR A 110 -4.51 -5.32 12.65
C THR A 110 -3.61 -5.47 13.88
N ARG A 111 -2.97 -6.63 14.05
CA ARG A 111 -2.05 -6.93 15.14
C ARG A 111 -0.89 -5.94 15.23
N GLU A 112 -0.22 -5.67 14.08
CA GLU A 112 0.94 -4.78 14.03
C GLU A 112 0.59 -3.34 14.39
N VAL A 113 -0.50 -2.82 13.81
CA VAL A 113 -0.96 -1.47 14.09
C VAL A 113 -1.44 -1.34 15.53
N LEU A 114 -2.16 -2.35 16.04
CA LEU A 114 -2.61 -2.38 17.43
C LEU A 114 -1.44 -2.41 18.41
N LYS A 115 -0.40 -3.22 18.15
CA LYS A 115 0.82 -3.26 18.97
C LYS A 115 1.44 -1.86 19.11
N LYS A 116 1.53 -1.12 17.99
CA LYS A 116 2.03 0.27 18.01
C LYS A 116 1.10 1.20 18.80
N ALA A 117 -0.20 1.07 18.65
CA ALA A 117 -1.17 1.88 19.38
C ALA A 117 -1.09 1.63 20.90
N LEU A 118 -0.99 0.35 21.32
CA LEU A 118 -0.85 -0.04 22.73
C LEU A 118 0.46 0.47 23.32
N SER A 119 1.59 0.39 22.59
CA SER A 119 2.87 0.91 23.03
C SER A 119 2.91 2.43 23.24
N LEU A 120 1.99 3.16 22.59
CA LEU A 120 1.78 4.60 22.77
C LEU A 120 0.73 4.92 23.84
N HIS A 121 0.25 3.92 24.59
CA HIS A 121 -0.80 4.04 25.60
C HIS A 121 -2.09 4.69 25.11
N LEU A 122 -2.43 4.50 23.83
CA LEU A 122 -3.69 5.01 23.28
C LEU A 122 -4.89 4.22 23.79
N LYS A 123 -5.99 4.91 24.09
CA LYS A 123 -7.24 4.29 24.54
C LYS A 123 -7.93 3.60 23.34
N PRO A 124 -8.19 2.28 23.41
CA PRO A 124 -8.87 1.56 22.33
C PRO A 124 -10.39 1.57 22.51
N ILE A 125 -11.12 1.65 21.39
CA ILE A 125 -12.53 1.34 21.27
C ILE A 125 -12.65 0.28 20.19
N VAL A 126 -13.30 -0.84 20.47
CA VAL A 126 -13.46 -1.94 19.52
C VAL A 126 -14.80 -1.85 18.82
N VAL A 127 -14.78 -1.86 17.49
CA VAL A 127 -16.01 -1.83 16.66
C VAL A 127 -16.07 -3.13 15.85
N ILE A 128 -17.00 -4.01 16.19
CA ILE A 128 -17.27 -5.25 15.47
C ILE A 128 -18.23 -4.93 14.33
N ASN A 129 -17.70 -4.89 13.10
CA ASN A 129 -18.44 -4.47 11.91
C ASN A 129 -18.97 -5.65 11.10
N LYS A 130 -19.92 -5.36 10.21
CA LYS A 130 -20.59 -6.33 9.32
C LYS A 130 -21.40 -7.40 10.09
N ILE A 131 -22.04 -7.00 11.18
CA ILE A 131 -22.93 -7.88 11.94
C ILE A 131 -24.14 -8.38 11.14
N ASP A 132 -24.41 -7.77 9.99
CA ASP A 132 -25.43 -8.16 9.01
C ASP A 132 -24.98 -9.32 8.10
N ARG A 133 -23.71 -9.72 8.15
CA ARG A 133 -23.16 -10.80 7.30
C ARG A 133 -23.66 -12.17 7.79
N PRO A 134 -24.24 -13.02 6.89
CA PRO A 134 -24.64 -14.38 7.28
C PRO A 134 -23.45 -15.20 7.81
N GLY A 135 -23.66 -15.89 8.93
CA GLY A 135 -22.64 -16.75 9.54
C GLY A 135 -21.60 -16.00 10.38
N CYS A 136 -21.76 -14.69 10.63
CA CYS A 136 -20.89 -13.99 11.57
C CYS A 136 -21.12 -14.45 13.02
N ASN A 137 -20.05 -14.35 13.83
CA ASN A 137 -20.12 -14.66 15.27
C ASN A 137 -19.45 -13.50 16.06
N PRO A 138 -20.16 -12.39 16.29
CA PRO A 138 -19.60 -11.22 16.94
C PRO A 138 -18.99 -11.51 18.32
N ASN A 139 -19.64 -12.35 19.14
CA ASN A 139 -19.15 -12.66 20.49
C ASN A 139 -17.80 -13.40 20.46
N LYS A 140 -17.65 -14.37 19.56
CA LYS A 140 -16.37 -15.07 19.37
C LYS A 140 -15.27 -14.11 18.91
N VAL A 141 -15.61 -13.15 18.04
CA VAL A 141 -14.63 -12.15 17.57
C VAL A 141 -14.21 -11.23 18.70
N VAL A 142 -15.10 -10.87 19.63
CA VAL A 142 -14.75 -10.10 20.83
C VAL A 142 -13.73 -10.87 21.69
N ASP A 143 -13.97 -12.18 21.92
CA ASP A 143 -13.03 -13.03 22.66
C ASP A 143 -11.66 -13.08 21.97
N GLN A 144 -11.62 -13.25 20.64
CA GLN A 144 -10.38 -13.25 19.85
C GLN A 144 -9.64 -11.90 19.91
N VAL A 145 -10.37 -10.78 19.96
CA VAL A 145 -9.78 -9.45 20.13
C VAL A 145 -9.19 -9.31 21.53
N LEU A 146 -9.88 -9.79 22.56
CA LEU A 146 -9.38 -9.77 23.94
C LEU A 146 -8.10 -10.62 24.07
N ASP A 147 -8.08 -11.83 23.52
CA ASP A 147 -6.89 -12.67 23.48
C ASP A 147 -5.72 -11.97 22.77
N LEU A 148 -5.99 -11.28 21.67
CA LEU A 148 -4.99 -10.51 20.95
C LEU A 148 -4.40 -9.37 21.81
N PHE A 149 -5.24 -8.64 22.56
CA PHE A 149 -4.78 -7.58 23.46
C PHE A 149 -3.87 -8.13 24.57
N ILE A 150 -4.26 -9.25 25.18
CA ILE A 150 -3.47 -9.94 26.21
C ILE A 150 -2.13 -10.39 25.62
N GLU A 151 -2.12 -10.99 24.44
CA GLU A 151 -0.89 -11.46 23.76
C GLU A 151 0.05 -10.29 23.41
N LEU A 152 -0.49 -9.12 23.09
CA LEU A 152 0.28 -7.90 22.81
C LEU A 152 0.76 -7.15 24.05
N GLY A 153 0.38 -7.62 25.25
CA GLY A 153 0.80 -7.04 26.52
C GLY A 153 0.07 -5.74 26.86
N ALA A 154 -1.22 -5.64 26.52
CA ALA A 154 -2.07 -4.53 26.93
C ALA A 154 -2.14 -4.41 28.45
N ASP A 155 -2.17 -3.19 28.97
CA ASP A 155 -2.38 -2.91 30.38
C ASP A 155 -3.87 -3.03 30.78
N ASP A 156 -4.17 -3.04 32.08
CA ASP A 156 -5.54 -3.21 32.60
C ASP A 156 -6.50 -2.15 32.05
N ASP A 157 -6.04 -0.91 31.89
CA ASP A 157 -6.81 0.20 31.34
C ASP A 157 -7.13 0.02 29.85
N GLN A 158 -6.26 -0.68 29.11
CA GLN A 158 -6.43 -1.00 27.70
C GLN A 158 -7.27 -2.25 27.49
N LEU A 159 -7.31 -3.17 28.46
CA LEU A 159 -8.18 -4.35 28.42
C LEU A 159 -9.64 -4.03 28.74
N ASP A 160 -9.92 -2.93 29.44
CA ASP A 160 -11.28 -2.44 29.70
C ASP A 160 -11.80 -1.57 28.54
N PHE A 161 -11.76 -2.12 27.32
CA PHE A 161 -12.21 -1.43 26.13
C PHE A 161 -13.72 -1.58 25.90
N PRO A 162 -14.46 -0.52 25.50
CA PRO A 162 -15.84 -0.62 25.08
C PRO A 162 -15.95 -1.33 23.73
N VAL A 163 -17.00 -2.15 23.57
CA VAL A 163 -17.33 -2.87 22.34
C VAL A 163 -18.59 -2.29 21.72
N ILE A 164 -18.53 -1.98 20.43
CA ILE A 164 -19.65 -1.49 19.63
C ILE A 164 -19.89 -2.48 18.49
N TYR A 165 -21.14 -2.82 18.25
CA TYR A 165 -21.56 -3.68 17.14
C TYR A 165 -22.11 -2.83 16.00
N ALA A 166 -21.56 -2.94 14.80
CA ALA A 166 -21.90 -2.06 13.69
C ALA A 166 -22.20 -2.80 12.38
N SER A 167 -23.08 -2.24 11.59
CA SER A 167 -23.19 -2.47 10.17
C SER A 167 -22.97 -1.14 9.44
N ALA A 168 -21.72 -0.82 9.14
CA ALA A 168 -21.34 0.44 8.51
C ALA A 168 -22.07 0.67 7.18
N LYS A 169 -22.30 -0.41 6.41
CA LYS A 169 -23.06 -0.38 5.15
C LYS A 169 -24.49 0.10 5.35
N ASN A 170 -25.14 -0.31 6.42
CA ASN A 170 -26.52 0.07 6.75
C ASN A 170 -26.56 1.36 7.58
N GLY A 171 -25.42 1.92 7.99
CA GLY A 171 -25.34 3.14 8.79
C GLY A 171 -25.85 2.99 10.21
N ILE A 172 -25.71 1.80 10.81
CA ILE A 172 -26.20 1.48 12.16
C ILE A 172 -25.07 1.02 13.07
N ALA A 173 -25.15 1.41 14.35
CA ALA A 173 -24.26 0.91 15.39
C ALA A 173 -25.04 0.81 16.71
N LYS A 174 -24.64 -0.11 17.60
CA LYS A 174 -25.30 -0.41 18.86
C LYS A 174 -24.34 -0.95 19.92
N MET A 175 -24.64 -0.75 21.18
CA MET A 175 -23.82 -1.23 22.30
C MET A 175 -24.09 -2.70 22.66
N SER A 176 -25.27 -3.23 22.33
CA SER A 176 -25.67 -4.61 22.54
C SER A 176 -26.29 -5.19 21.27
N LEU A 177 -26.09 -6.50 21.03
CA LEU A 177 -26.70 -7.20 19.88
C LEU A 177 -28.23 -7.21 19.92
N ASP A 178 -28.83 -7.13 21.12
CA ASP A 178 -30.28 -7.16 21.34
C ASP A 178 -30.93 -5.77 21.20
N GLU A 179 -30.14 -4.73 21.08
CA GLU A 179 -30.60 -3.34 20.93
C GLU A 179 -31.00 -3.05 19.48
N GLU A 180 -32.08 -2.31 19.27
CA GLU A 180 -32.45 -1.75 17.97
C GLU A 180 -31.79 -0.38 17.80
N SER A 181 -31.15 -0.13 16.66
CA SER A 181 -30.55 1.15 16.32
C SER A 181 -30.75 1.44 14.84
N ASP A 182 -30.95 2.72 14.51
CA ASP A 182 -31.10 3.23 13.14
C ASP A 182 -29.99 4.24 12.76
N ASN A 183 -29.01 4.43 13.65
CA ASN A 183 -27.94 5.41 13.48
C ASN A 183 -26.60 4.93 14.06
N VAL A 184 -25.54 5.75 13.92
CA VAL A 184 -24.20 5.48 14.45
C VAL A 184 -23.83 6.35 15.65
N HIS A 185 -24.79 7.04 16.27
CA HIS A 185 -24.53 8.03 17.32
C HIS A 185 -23.81 7.44 18.53
N CYS A 186 -24.08 6.18 18.89
CA CYS A 186 -23.40 5.52 19.99
C CYS A 186 -21.88 5.50 19.82
N ILE A 187 -21.34 5.53 18.57
CA ILE A 187 -19.91 5.63 18.33
C ILE A 187 -19.37 6.98 18.80
N PHE A 188 -20.05 8.10 18.47
CA PHE A 188 -19.64 9.43 18.92
C PHE A 188 -19.70 9.56 20.44
N GLU A 189 -20.75 9.05 21.06
CA GLU A 189 -20.92 9.07 22.51
C GLU A 189 -19.82 8.25 23.21
N THR A 190 -19.51 7.07 22.67
CA THR A 190 -18.42 6.23 23.22
C THR A 190 -17.07 6.93 23.06
N ILE A 191 -16.79 7.58 21.91
CA ILE A 191 -15.56 8.35 21.72
C ILE A 191 -15.45 9.45 22.79
N ILE A 192 -16.50 10.24 22.99
CA ILE A 192 -16.50 11.35 23.96
C ILE A 192 -16.28 10.85 25.39
N ASN A 193 -16.90 9.73 25.76
CA ASN A 193 -16.85 9.19 27.11
C ASN A 193 -15.56 8.42 27.41
N THR A 194 -14.97 7.74 26.42
CA THR A 194 -13.80 6.86 26.61
C THR A 194 -12.48 7.59 26.34
N ILE A 195 -12.42 8.37 25.26
CA ILE A 195 -11.18 9.05 24.86
C ILE A 195 -11.03 10.31 25.69
N THR A 196 -9.91 10.42 26.41
CA THR A 196 -9.60 11.63 27.19
C THR A 196 -9.33 12.81 26.27
N PRO A 197 -9.69 14.03 26.67
CA PRO A 197 -9.25 15.23 25.97
C PRO A 197 -7.73 15.30 25.91
N PRO A 198 -7.14 15.86 24.83
CA PRO A 198 -5.69 15.96 24.69
C PRO A 198 -5.08 16.71 25.87
N GLU A 199 -4.04 16.11 26.46
CA GLU A 199 -3.25 16.77 27.48
C GLU A 199 -2.29 17.77 26.83
N CYS A 200 -2.52 19.05 27.05
CA CYS A 200 -1.78 20.11 26.39
C CYS A 200 -1.58 21.34 27.27
N GLU A 201 -0.51 22.10 27.04
CA GLU A 201 -0.21 23.37 27.69
C GLU A 201 -0.60 24.51 26.76
N ILE A 202 -1.77 25.12 26.99
CA ILE A 202 -2.34 26.16 26.12
C ILE A 202 -1.56 27.50 26.21
N GLU A 203 -1.06 27.86 27.39
CA GLU A 203 -0.36 29.11 27.64
C GLU A 203 1.16 29.07 27.38
N GLY A 204 1.68 27.90 26.94
CA GLY A 204 3.10 27.70 26.64
C GLY A 204 3.52 28.31 25.28
N PRO A 205 4.86 28.35 25.00
CA PRO A 205 5.34 28.71 23.69
C PRO A 205 4.88 27.70 22.63
N ALA A 206 4.48 28.17 21.45
CA ALA A 206 3.92 27.35 20.39
C ALA A 206 4.88 26.23 19.98
N GLN A 207 4.34 25.01 19.81
CA GLN A 207 5.09 23.84 19.38
C GLN A 207 4.16 22.87 18.64
N MET A 208 4.60 22.41 17.47
CA MET A 208 3.88 21.45 16.61
C MET A 208 4.86 20.52 15.92
N LEU A 209 4.64 19.22 16.00
CA LEU A 209 5.36 18.24 15.21
C LEU A 209 4.71 18.07 13.83
N VAL A 210 5.49 18.16 12.77
CA VAL A 210 5.01 17.90 11.40
C VAL A 210 4.93 16.39 11.16
N SER A 211 3.72 15.88 11.14
CA SER A 211 3.44 14.45 10.97
C SER A 211 3.10 14.07 9.54
N ASN A 212 2.57 15.01 8.76
CA ASN A 212 2.26 14.81 7.34
C ASN A 212 2.52 16.09 6.54
N ILE A 213 2.70 15.94 5.22
CA ILE A 213 2.81 17.06 4.29
C ILE A 213 1.81 16.86 3.17
N ASP A 214 1.02 17.88 2.94
CA ASP A 214 0.16 18.01 1.79
C ASP A 214 0.74 19.04 0.82
N TYR A 215 0.23 19.12 -0.39
CA TYR A 215 0.72 20.03 -1.41
C TYR A 215 -0.46 20.66 -2.16
N ASP A 216 -0.41 21.96 -2.30
CA ASP A 216 -1.35 22.74 -3.10
C ASP A 216 -0.55 23.56 -4.13
N ASP A 217 -1.04 23.64 -5.36
CA ASP A 217 -0.31 24.32 -6.45
C ASP A 217 -0.13 25.82 -6.21
N TYR A 218 -0.97 26.45 -5.36
CA TYR A 218 -0.90 27.88 -5.03
C TYR A 218 -0.21 28.14 -3.69
N LEU A 219 -0.41 27.28 -2.70
CA LEU A 219 0.11 27.44 -1.34
C LEU A 219 1.46 26.75 -1.14
N GLY A 220 1.86 25.87 -2.07
CA GLY A 220 3.03 25.02 -1.94
C GLY A 220 2.85 23.92 -0.91
N ARG A 221 3.90 23.64 -0.14
CA ARG A 221 3.86 22.64 0.93
C ARG A 221 2.99 23.11 2.09
N ILE A 222 2.14 22.20 2.55
CA ILE A 222 1.25 22.39 3.69
C ILE A 222 1.65 21.38 4.76
N ALA A 223 2.17 21.86 5.88
CA ALA A 223 2.51 21.03 7.02
C ALA A 223 1.25 20.68 7.81
N VAL A 224 1.08 19.40 8.14
CA VAL A 224 -0.05 18.89 8.93
C VAL A 224 0.49 18.23 10.21
N GLY A 225 -0.12 18.54 11.35
CA GLY A 225 0.27 17.96 12.63
C GLY A 225 -0.62 18.43 13.76
N ARG A 226 -0.39 17.86 14.95
CA ARG A 226 -1.05 18.30 16.18
C ARG A 226 -0.25 19.42 16.83
N VAL A 227 -0.96 20.44 17.31
CA VAL A 227 -0.35 21.47 18.16
C VAL A 227 -0.18 20.87 19.56
N GLU A 228 1.06 20.65 19.97
CA GLU A 228 1.36 20.02 21.27
C GLU A 228 1.32 21.04 22.40
N ARG A 229 1.71 22.28 22.11
CA ARG A 229 1.79 23.35 23.11
C ARG A 229 1.51 24.71 22.49
N GLY A 230 0.93 25.60 23.27
CA GLY A 230 0.70 27.01 22.93
C GLY A 230 -0.39 27.25 21.91
N THR A 231 -0.29 28.36 21.21
CA THR A 231 -1.22 28.81 20.17
C THR A 231 -0.44 29.20 18.93
N ILE A 232 -0.85 28.69 17.78
CA ILE A 232 -0.32 29.08 16.47
C ILE A 232 -1.31 30.03 15.81
N LYS A 233 -0.79 31.14 15.23
CA LYS A 233 -1.58 32.18 14.57
C LYS A 233 -1.19 32.37 13.12
N ASP A 234 -2.14 32.80 12.31
CA ASP A 234 -1.86 33.27 10.96
C ASP A 234 -0.88 34.46 11.01
N GLY A 235 0.05 34.49 10.09
CA GLY A 235 1.10 35.53 10.03
C GLY A 235 2.21 35.41 11.10
N MET A 236 2.16 34.39 11.99
CA MET A 236 3.13 34.21 13.08
C MET A 236 4.53 33.86 12.56
N PRO A 237 5.60 34.56 13.02
CA PRO A 237 6.97 34.10 12.78
C PRO A 237 7.27 32.89 13.64
N VAL A 238 7.92 31.86 13.05
CA VAL A 238 8.21 30.59 13.70
C VAL A 238 9.66 30.15 13.45
N ALA A 239 10.21 29.39 14.37
CA ALA A 239 11.44 28.63 14.17
C ALA A 239 11.07 27.20 13.74
N VAL A 240 11.84 26.63 12.83
CA VAL A 240 11.68 25.24 12.38
C VAL A 240 12.94 24.48 12.80
N CYS A 241 12.77 23.58 13.77
CA CYS A 241 13.82 22.65 14.19
C CYS A 241 13.81 21.45 13.25
N LYS A 242 14.86 21.28 12.47
CA LYS A 242 15.00 20.21 11.48
C LYS A 242 15.36 18.87 12.13
N ALA A 243 15.13 17.77 11.42
CA ALA A 243 15.53 16.45 11.85
C ALA A 243 17.04 16.32 12.08
N ASP A 244 17.88 17.03 11.32
CA ASP A 244 19.34 17.11 11.41
C ASP A 244 19.86 18.18 12.43
N ASP A 245 19.01 18.60 13.38
CA ASP A 245 19.28 19.58 14.44
C ASP A 245 19.59 21.01 13.94
N LYS A 246 19.39 21.31 12.67
CA LYS A 246 19.46 22.68 12.17
C LYS A 246 18.17 23.42 12.51
N ILE A 247 18.31 24.74 12.72
CA ILE A 247 17.17 25.62 12.95
C ILE A 247 17.08 26.59 11.79
N SER A 248 15.91 26.68 11.18
CA SER A 248 15.59 27.70 10.17
C SER A 248 14.40 28.54 10.64
N ASN A 249 14.28 29.75 10.12
CA ASN A 249 13.16 30.64 10.43
C ASN A 249 12.15 30.60 9.30
N GLY A 250 10.87 30.64 9.66
CA GLY A 250 9.76 30.68 8.73
C GLY A 250 8.65 31.62 9.20
N LYS A 251 7.62 31.73 8.41
CA LYS A 251 6.41 32.47 8.74
C LYS A 251 5.20 31.65 8.32
N VAL A 252 4.22 31.50 9.18
CA VAL A 252 2.91 30.94 8.84
C VAL A 252 2.22 31.91 7.89
N ALA A 253 1.94 31.50 6.65
CA ALA A 253 1.26 32.34 5.68
C ALA A 253 -0.26 32.16 5.75
N LYS A 254 -0.71 30.91 5.99
CA LYS A 254 -2.12 30.58 6.23
C LYS A 254 -2.23 29.41 7.18
N LEU A 255 -3.25 29.44 8.00
CA LEU A 255 -3.58 28.43 9.01
C LEU A 255 -4.96 27.83 8.71
N PHE A 256 -5.06 26.50 8.79
CA PHE A 256 -6.30 25.78 8.50
C PHE A 256 -6.61 24.78 9.61
N THR A 257 -7.89 24.59 9.84
CA THR A 257 -8.45 23.47 10.61
C THR A 257 -9.30 22.59 9.71
N TYR A 258 -9.63 21.38 10.17
CA TYR A 258 -10.48 20.44 9.42
C TYR A 258 -11.94 20.58 9.88
N MET A 259 -12.89 20.63 8.93
CA MET A 259 -14.34 20.56 9.15
C MET A 259 -14.95 19.71 8.05
N GLY A 260 -15.45 18.52 8.40
CA GLY A 260 -15.72 17.49 7.41
C GLY A 260 -14.45 17.16 6.64
N LEU A 261 -14.53 17.13 5.33
CA LEU A 261 -13.39 16.89 4.44
C LEU A 261 -12.63 18.16 4.03
N ASN A 262 -13.17 19.31 4.40
CA ASN A 262 -12.63 20.59 3.95
C ASN A 262 -11.62 21.17 4.95
N LYS A 263 -10.60 21.82 4.43
CA LYS A 263 -9.71 22.70 5.19
C LYS A 263 -10.35 24.09 5.27
N VAL A 264 -10.61 24.56 6.47
CA VAL A 264 -11.19 25.88 6.73
C VAL A 264 -10.11 26.80 7.29
N GLU A 265 -9.93 27.96 6.67
CA GLU A 265 -8.97 28.98 7.12
C GLU A 265 -9.41 29.57 8.46
N VAL A 266 -8.45 29.69 9.39
CA VAL A 266 -8.67 30.21 10.75
C VAL A 266 -7.55 31.18 11.14
N GLU A 267 -7.85 32.12 12.04
CA GLU A 267 -6.87 33.13 12.48
C GLU A 267 -5.90 32.57 13.53
N GLU A 268 -6.38 31.70 14.42
CA GLU A 268 -5.57 31.06 15.46
C GLU A 268 -6.09 29.67 15.85
N MET A 269 -5.18 28.80 16.28
CA MET A 269 -5.49 27.49 16.82
C MET A 269 -4.65 27.18 18.05
N GLN A 270 -5.29 26.56 19.05
CA GLN A 270 -4.68 26.21 20.32
C GLN A 270 -4.18 24.77 20.35
N ALA A 271 -3.32 24.49 21.32
CA ALA A 271 -2.84 23.15 21.61
C ALA A 271 -3.95 22.11 21.77
N GLY A 272 -3.70 20.90 21.27
CA GLY A 272 -4.61 19.76 21.26
C GLY A 272 -5.32 19.53 19.94
N ASP A 273 -5.37 20.50 19.02
CA ASP A 273 -6.04 20.33 17.71
C ASP A 273 -5.07 19.91 16.61
N ILE A 274 -5.61 19.23 15.60
CA ILE A 274 -4.88 18.86 14.37
C ILE A 274 -5.12 19.97 13.34
N ILE A 275 -4.02 20.57 12.90
CA ILE A 275 -4.03 21.71 11.99
C ILE A 275 -3.22 21.46 10.72
N ALA A 276 -3.47 22.31 9.73
CA ALA A 276 -2.63 22.41 8.53
C ALA A 276 -2.16 23.86 8.38
N LEU A 277 -0.89 24.06 8.03
CA LEU A 277 -0.33 25.41 7.83
C LEU A 277 0.58 25.47 6.60
N SER A 278 0.60 26.63 5.94
CA SER A 278 1.45 26.93 4.77
C SER A 278 2.40 28.09 5.04
N GLY A 279 3.33 28.34 4.12
CA GLY A 279 4.25 29.46 4.14
C GLY A 279 5.69 29.10 4.48
N ILE A 280 5.98 27.84 4.81
CA ILE A 280 7.33 27.33 5.10
C ILE A 280 7.75 26.43 3.94
N THR A 281 8.59 26.92 3.04
CA THR A 281 8.95 26.23 1.79
C THR A 281 9.82 25.00 1.99
N ASP A 282 10.67 25.00 3.03
CA ASP A 282 11.60 23.91 3.34
C ASP A 282 11.15 23.15 4.59
N ILE A 283 9.88 22.77 4.63
CA ILE A 283 9.32 21.96 5.72
C ILE A 283 9.32 20.50 5.32
N ASN A 284 9.72 19.61 6.26
CA ASN A 284 9.73 18.18 6.05
C ASN A 284 8.99 17.48 7.20
N ILE A 285 8.59 16.24 6.96
CA ILE A 285 8.01 15.39 8.00
C ILE A 285 9.07 15.12 9.08
N GLY A 286 8.68 15.25 10.35
CA GLY A 286 9.57 15.13 11.50
C GLY A 286 10.21 16.46 11.93
N ASP A 287 10.06 17.53 11.16
CA ASP A 287 10.44 18.86 11.60
C ASP A 287 9.49 19.34 12.71
N THR A 288 10.01 20.15 13.64
CA THR A 288 9.19 20.75 14.70
C THR A 288 9.08 22.25 14.44
N ILE A 289 7.85 22.74 14.35
CA ILE A 289 7.53 24.17 14.26
C ILE A 289 7.39 24.70 15.67
N CYS A 290 8.17 25.72 16.03
CA CYS A 290 8.26 26.27 17.37
C CYS A 290 8.10 27.80 17.39
N ASP A 291 7.86 28.33 18.60
CA ASP A 291 8.03 29.77 18.85
C ASP A 291 9.47 30.20 18.51
N ILE A 292 9.60 31.32 17.80
CA ILE A 292 10.90 31.82 17.33
C ILE A 292 11.87 32.13 18.46
N ASN A 293 11.36 32.48 19.65
CA ASN A 293 12.16 32.87 20.81
C ASN A 293 12.55 31.65 21.67
N LYS A 294 11.86 30.51 21.49
CA LYS A 294 12.11 29.28 22.24
C LYS A 294 12.04 28.07 21.33
N PRO A 295 13.01 27.88 20.44
CA PRO A 295 13.08 26.70 19.58
C PRO A 295 13.36 25.44 20.41
N GLU A 296 12.45 24.49 20.38
CA GLU A 296 12.55 23.25 21.13
C GLU A 296 12.04 22.10 20.25
N LYS A 297 12.94 21.16 19.93
CA LYS A 297 12.62 20.03 19.04
C LYS A 297 11.84 18.94 19.76
N ILE A 298 10.79 18.42 19.14
CA ILE A 298 10.11 17.20 19.57
C ILE A 298 10.90 16.00 19.02
N PRO A 299 11.23 14.99 19.85
CA PRO A 299 11.89 13.79 19.37
C PRO A 299 11.05 13.08 18.30
N PHE A 300 11.64 12.89 17.12
CA PHE A 300 11.03 12.13 16.05
C PHE A 300 11.60 10.72 16.01
N VAL A 301 10.73 9.71 16.02
CA VAL A 301 11.16 8.32 15.91
C VAL A 301 11.46 8.00 14.45
N ASN A 302 12.60 7.39 14.19
CA ASN A 302 12.97 6.94 12.87
C ASN A 302 11.92 5.97 12.33
N ILE A 303 11.43 6.26 11.15
CA ILE A 303 10.51 5.40 10.40
C ILE A 303 11.29 4.17 9.96
N ASP A 304 10.66 2.99 10.00
CA ASP A 304 11.26 1.75 9.53
C ASP A 304 11.83 1.90 8.12
N GLU A 305 12.99 1.31 7.90
CA GLU A 305 13.71 1.42 6.64
C GLU A 305 13.04 0.61 5.52
N PRO A 306 13.24 1.02 4.25
CA PRO A 306 12.78 0.26 3.11
C PRO A 306 13.33 -1.17 3.11
N THR A 307 12.50 -2.12 2.70
CA THR A 307 12.88 -3.55 2.62
C THR A 307 13.03 -4.05 1.18
N VAL A 308 12.46 -3.35 0.21
CA VAL A 308 12.46 -3.72 -1.22
C VAL A 308 12.96 -2.57 -2.07
N SER A 309 13.73 -2.87 -3.10
CA SER A 309 14.19 -1.91 -4.10
C SER A 309 13.88 -2.36 -5.53
N MET A 310 13.67 -1.43 -6.44
CA MET A 310 13.50 -1.63 -7.87
C MET A 310 14.31 -0.59 -8.64
N THR A 311 14.76 -0.94 -9.84
CA THR A 311 15.39 0.03 -10.74
C THR A 311 14.34 0.60 -11.68
N PHE A 312 14.22 1.93 -11.71
CA PHE A 312 13.42 2.68 -12.67
C PHE A 312 14.37 3.29 -13.69
N SER A 313 14.10 3.11 -14.97
CA SER A 313 14.94 3.64 -16.03
C SER A 313 14.13 4.19 -17.20
N VAL A 314 14.78 4.99 -18.02
CA VAL A 314 14.21 5.48 -19.27
C VAL A 314 13.87 4.30 -20.17
N ASN A 315 12.74 4.39 -20.87
CA ASN A 315 12.41 3.40 -21.90
C ASN A 315 13.31 3.60 -23.12
N ASP A 316 14.15 2.62 -23.39
CA ASP A 316 15.06 2.54 -24.54
C ASP A 316 14.55 1.54 -25.61
N GLY A 317 13.32 1.07 -25.48
CA GLY A 317 12.72 0.10 -26.40
C GLY A 317 12.37 0.70 -27.77
N PRO A 318 12.09 -0.17 -28.76
CA PRO A 318 11.72 0.27 -30.13
C PRO A 318 10.45 1.12 -30.20
N PHE A 319 9.59 1.06 -29.19
CA PHE A 319 8.35 1.84 -29.11
C PHE A 319 8.46 3.02 -28.14
N ALA A 320 9.66 3.33 -27.65
CA ALA A 320 9.90 4.45 -26.74
C ALA A 320 9.40 5.78 -27.31
N GLY A 321 8.72 6.56 -26.46
CA GLY A 321 8.21 7.90 -26.81
C GLY A 321 6.98 7.93 -27.70
N ARG A 322 6.34 6.79 -28.00
CA ARG A 322 5.12 6.76 -28.80
C ARG A 322 3.86 7.08 -28.00
N GLU A 323 3.85 6.77 -26.71
CA GLU A 323 2.65 6.82 -25.87
C GLU A 323 2.79 7.80 -24.70
N GLY A 324 4.01 7.94 -24.14
CA GLY A 324 4.28 8.80 -23.00
C GLY A 324 4.56 10.26 -23.37
N LYS A 325 4.16 11.17 -22.48
CA LYS A 325 4.52 12.60 -22.54
C LYS A 325 5.87 12.88 -21.89
N PHE A 326 6.17 12.14 -20.82
CA PHE A 326 7.35 12.31 -19.99
C PHE A 326 8.26 11.07 -20.13
N VAL A 327 9.23 11.17 -21.04
CA VAL A 327 10.04 10.04 -21.50
C VAL A 327 11.55 10.20 -21.21
N THR A 328 11.96 11.33 -20.63
CA THR A 328 13.38 11.62 -20.39
C THR A 328 13.81 11.30 -18.96
N SER A 329 15.10 11.02 -18.76
CA SER A 329 15.67 10.80 -17.42
C SER A 329 15.42 12.00 -16.49
N ARG A 330 15.47 13.22 -17.00
CA ARG A 330 15.17 14.42 -16.22
C ARG A 330 13.72 14.42 -15.70
N HIS A 331 12.75 14.10 -16.54
CA HIS A 331 11.35 14.05 -16.13
C HIS A 331 11.12 12.99 -15.03
N ILE A 332 11.69 11.80 -15.21
CA ILE A 332 11.60 10.71 -14.24
C ILE A 332 12.28 11.12 -12.93
N ARG A 333 13.48 11.70 -13.00
CA ARG A 333 14.22 12.21 -11.85
C ARG A 333 13.40 13.23 -11.06
N ASP A 334 12.96 14.29 -11.73
CA ASP A 334 12.24 15.38 -11.08
C ASP A 334 10.96 14.87 -10.41
N ARG A 335 10.26 13.92 -11.04
CA ARG A 335 9.05 13.29 -10.48
C ARG A 335 9.36 12.42 -9.27
N LEU A 336 10.41 11.59 -9.32
CA LEU A 336 10.81 10.72 -8.22
C LEU A 336 11.29 11.54 -7.01
N PHE A 337 12.07 12.59 -7.23
CA PHE A 337 12.50 13.47 -6.15
C PHE A 337 11.35 14.29 -5.56
N LYS A 338 10.38 14.70 -6.37
CA LYS A 338 9.13 15.31 -5.87
C LYS A 338 8.33 14.33 -4.99
N GLU A 339 8.35 13.04 -5.29
CA GLU A 339 7.69 12.03 -4.46
C GLU A 339 8.32 11.92 -3.06
N LEU A 340 9.64 12.06 -2.94
CA LEU A 340 10.33 12.06 -1.64
C LEU A 340 9.85 13.18 -0.70
N GLU A 341 9.33 14.27 -1.27
CA GLU A 341 8.79 15.37 -0.48
C GLU A 341 7.52 15.00 0.28
N ARG A 342 6.77 14.00 -0.24
CA ARG A 342 5.49 13.55 0.32
C ARG A 342 5.60 12.18 1.00
N ASN A 343 6.53 11.36 0.55
CA ASN A 343 6.65 9.97 0.95
C ASN A 343 7.99 9.69 1.65
N VAL A 344 7.97 9.70 2.97
CA VAL A 344 9.18 9.52 3.82
C VAL A 344 9.69 8.07 3.82
N SER A 345 8.81 7.12 3.49
CA SER A 345 9.16 5.71 3.43
C SER A 345 9.82 5.31 2.11
N LEU A 346 9.90 6.25 1.15
CA LEU A 346 10.54 6.05 -0.14
C LEU A 346 11.98 6.57 -0.08
N ARG A 347 12.89 5.88 -0.74
CA ARG A 347 14.26 6.38 -0.99
C ARG A 347 14.58 6.26 -2.46
N VAL A 348 15.21 7.27 -3.01
CA VAL A 348 15.65 7.31 -4.40
C VAL A 348 17.14 7.58 -4.44
N LYS A 349 17.88 6.74 -5.16
CA LYS A 349 19.32 6.91 -5.40
C LYS A 349 19.55 6.91 -6.90
N GLU A 350 20.42 7.81 -7.36
CA GLU A 350 20.95 7.74 -8.72
C GLU A 350 21.90 6.56 -8.81
N THR A 351 21.83 5.81 -9.91
CA THR A 351 22.74 4.69 -10.17
C THR A 351 23.94 5.16 -10.98
N ASP A 352 24.93 4.30 -11.22
CA ASP A 352 26.09 4.62 -12.08
C ASP A 352 25.69 4.94 -13.54
N ARG A 353 24.46 4.60 -13.91
CA ARG A 353 23.88 4.96 -15.21
C ARG A 353 22.98 6.17 -15.04
N ALA A 354 23.30 7.28 -15.74
CA ALA A 354 22.56 8.55 -15.68
C ALA A 354 21.05 8.43 -16.04
N GLU A 355 20.62 7.34 -16.63
CA GLU A 355 19.26 7.08 -17.10
C GLU A 355 18.47 6.15 -16.18
N SER A 356 19.02 5.77 -15.01
CA SER A 356 18.39 4.83 -14.11
C SER A 356 18.50 5.25 -12.65
N PHE A 357 17.47 4.92 -11.87
CA PHE A 357 17.29 5.29 -10.47
C PHE A 357 16.95 4.03 -9.67
N GLU A 358 17.61 3.84 -8.53
CA GLU A 358 17.23 2.84 -7.57
C GLU A 358 16.17 3.45 -6.64
N VAL A 359 14.97 2.88 -6.68
CA VAL A 359 13.83 3.31 -5.88
C VAL A 359 13.54 2.24 -4.84
N SER A 360 13.62 2.60 -3.56
CA SER A 360 13.41 1.68 -2.45
C SER A 360 12.17 2.06 -1.66
N GLY A 361 11.36 1.06 -1.33
CA GLY A 361 10.11 1.20 -0.58
C GLY A 361 9.92 0.06 0.42
N ARG A 362 8.85 0.11 1.19
CA ARG A 362 8.56 -0.90 2.23
C ARG A 362 8.09 -2.23 1.67
N GLY A 363 7.46 -2.23 0.49
CA GLY A 363 6.94 -3.43 -0.14
C GLY A 363 6.64 -3.24 -1.62
N GLU A 364 6.23 -4.33 -2.28
CA GLU A 364 5.92 -4.32 -3.71
C GLU A 364 4.71 -3.45 -4.04
N LEU A 365 3.67 -3.47 -3.19
CA LEU A 365 2.47 -2.67 -3.40
C LEU A 365 2.80 -1.18 -3.37
N HIS A 366 3.65 -0.74 -2.44
CA HIS A 366 4.08 0.65 -2.36
C HIS A 366 4.74 1.12 -3.66
N LEU A 367 5.66 0.34 -4.21
CA LEU A 367 6.34 0.66 -5.47
C LEU A 367 5.40 0.55 -6.67
N SER A 368 4.49 -0.44 -6.72
CA SER A 368 3.53 -0.59 -7.81
C SER A 368 2.52 0.56 -7.85
N VAL A 369 2.10 1.09 -6.70
CA VAL A 369 1.26 2.29 -6.62
C VAL A 369 1.98 3.50 -7.22
N LEU A 370 3.26 3.70 -6.89
CA LEU A 370 4.07 4.77 -7.46
C LEU A 370 4.18 4.64 -9.00
N ILE A 371 4.46 3.45 -9.50
CA ILE A 371 4.57 3.18 -10.94
C ILE A 371 3.23 3.48 -11.64
N GLU A 372 2.12 3.00 -11.08
CA GLU A 372 0.79 3.22 -11.65
C GLU A 372 0.38 4.71 -11.63
N THR A 373 0.73 5.43 -10.56
CA THR A 373 0.52 6.88 -10.48
C THR A 373 1.31 7.61 -11.58
N MET A 374 2.59 7.29 -11.75
CA MET A 374 3.42 7.86 -12.81
C MET A 374 2.87 7.52 -14.19
N ARG A 375 2.40 6.28 -14.41
CA ARG A 375 1.77 5.85 -15.65
C ARG A 375 0.55 6.72 -16.01
N ARG A 376 -0.33 6.98 -15.05
CA ARG A 376 -1.53 7.83 -15.23
C ARG A 376 -1.18 9.31 -15.44
N GLU A 377 -0.10 9.78 -14.87
CA GLU A 377 0.44 11.12 -15.11
C GLU A 377 1.03 11.29 -16.52
N GLY A 378 1.19 10.20 -17.27
CA GLY A 378 1.69 10.20 -18.65
C GLY A 378 3.19 9.91 -18.78
N PHE A 379 3.81 9.33 -17.75
CA PHE A 379 5.20 8.85 -17.80
C PHE A 379 5.32 7.54 -18.56
N GLU A 380 6.47 7.37 -19.21
CA GLU A 380 6.89 6.13 -19.84
C GLU A 380 8.25 5.72 -19.27
N LEU A 381 8.35 4.50 -18.74
CA LEU A 381 9.54 4.02 -18.04
C LEU A 381 9.68 2.50 -18.10
N LEU A 382 10.88 2.01 -17.84
CA LEU A 382 11.16 0.60 -17.61
C LEU A 382 11.35 0.36 -16.11
N VAL A 383 10.84 -0.76 -15.62
CA VAL A 383 11.05 -1.18 -14.23
C VAL A 383 11.64 -2.58 -14.17
N SER A 384 12.55 -2.79 -13.23
CA SER A 384 13.16 -4.08 -12.96
C SER A 384 12.32 -4.92 -12.01
N ARG A 385 12.68 -6.20 -11.87
CA ARG A 385 12.17 -7.05 -10.78
C ARG A 385 12.47 -6.44 -9.41
N PRO A 386 11.52 -6.51 -8.45
CA PRO A 386 11.77 -6.13 -7.05
C PRO A 386 12.89 -7.00 -6.45
N LYS A 387 13.77 -6.37 -5.68
CA LYS A 387 14.83 -7.03 -4.93
C LYS A 387 14.75 -6.65 -3.48
N VAL A 388 14.93 -7.61 -2.58
CA VAL A 388 15.01 -7.33 -1.16
C VAL A 388 16.34 -6.64 -0.82
N ILE A 389 16.29 -5.73 0.14
CA ILE A 389 17.48 -5.02 0.62
C ILE A 389 18.14 -5.86 1.71
N PHE A 390 19.35 -6.32 1.44
CA PHE A 390 20.16 -7.04 2.42
C PHE A 390 20.84 -6.06 3.38
N LYS A 391 21.00 -6.47 4.64
CA LYS A 391 21.79 -5.74 5.64
C LYS A 391 22.95 -6.60 6.12
N GLU A 392 24.01 -5.97 6.51
CA GLU A 392 25.12 -6.62 7.22
C GLU A 392 24.94 -6.37 8.72
N ILE A 393 24.69 -7.43 9.47
CA ILE A 393 24.49 -7.39 10.93
C ILE A 393 25.52 -8.35 11.51
N ASP A 394 26.35 -7.85 12.42
CA ASP A 394 27.45 -8.62 13.04
C ASP A 394 28.39 -9.33 12.05
N GLY A 395 28.65 -8.69 10.88
CA GLY A 395 29.50 -9.24 9.83
C GLY A 395 28.83 -10.36 9.00
N GLN A 396 27.54 -10.60 9.17
CA GLN A 396 26.75 -11.56 8.40
C GLN A 396 25.76 -10.86 7.48
N LYS A 397 25.64 -11.38 6.27
CA LYS A 397 24.60 -10.93 5.33
C LYS A 397 23.24 -11.42 5.81
N CYS A 398 22.34 -10.47 6.17
CA CYS A 398 20.99 -10.73 6.64
C CYS A 398 19.96 -10.26 5.62
N GLU A 399 18.82 -10.95 5.60
CA GLU A 399 17.68 -10.66 4.75
C GLU A 399 16.42 -10.40 5.56
N PRO A 400 15.47 -9.58 5.04
CA PRO A 400 14.21 -9.34 5.72
C PRO A 400 13.35 -10.61 5.73
N ILE A 401 12.81 -10.92 6.91
CA ILE A 401 11.90 -12.04 7.15
C ILE A 401 10.51 -11.49 7.42
N GLU A 402 9.52 -12.15 6.86
CA GLU A 402 8.11 -11.84 7.09
C GLU A 402 7.41 -12.97 7.85
N LYS A 403 6.52 -12.57 8.75
CA LYS A 403 5.53 -13.47 9.33
C LYS A 403 4.38 -13.57 8.35
N LEU A 404 4.22 -14.73 7.75
CA LEU A 404 3.16 -15.05 6.79
C LEU A 404 2.05 -15.83 7.51
N VAL A 405 0.82 -15.38 7.36
CA VAL A 405 -0.37 -16.11 7.81
C VAL A 405 -1.24 -16.40 6.60
N VAL A 406 -1.52 -17.67 6.40
CA VAL A 406 -2.43 -18.15 5.36
C VAL A 406 -3.62 -18.86 5.98
N ASN A 407 -4.81 -18.64 5.41
CA ASN A 407 -6.01 -19.41 5.72
C ASN A 407 -6.41 -20.12 4.44
N VAL A 408 -6.39 -21.46 4.45
CA VAL A 408 -6.52 -22.28 3.25
C VAL A 408 -7.53 -23.39 3.46
N PRO A 409 -8.27 -23.82 2.41
CA PRO A 409 -9.09 -25.01 2.45
C PRO A 409 -8.25 -26.26 2.80
N ASP A 410 -8.80 -27.16 3.61
CA ASP A 410 -8.09 -28.34 4.12
C ASP A 410 -7.50 -29.23 3.02
N ASP A 411 -8.15 -29.29 1.85
CA ASP A 411 -7.67 -30.05 0.68
C ASP A 411 -6.45 -29.41 -0.01
N CYS A 412 -6.15 -28.14 0.27
CA CYS A 412 -5.06 -27.38 -0.36
C CYS A 412 -3.82 -27.25 0.54
N ILE A 413 -3.90 -27.57 1.83
CA ILE A 413 -2.83 -27.34 2.84
C ILE A 413 -1.49 -27.93 2.42
N GLY A 414 -1.47 -29.20 1.99
CA GLY A 414 -0.24 -29.92 1.64
C GLY A 414 0.54 -29.23 0.53
N ASN A 415 -0.15 -28.77 -0.51
CA ASN A 415 0.46 -28.06 -1.64
C ASN A 415 1.05 -26.70 -1.22
N VAL A 416 0.31 -25.96 -0.37
CA VAL A 416 0.74 -24.66 0.14
C VAL A 416 1.99 -24.79 1.03
N ILE A 417 2.00 -25.75 1.96
CA ILE A 417 3.16 -26.01 2.85
C ILE A 417 4.39 -26.40 2.02
N GLU A 418 4.23 -27.29 1.03
CA GLU A 418 5.33 -27.71 0.16
C GLU A 418 5.93 -26.52 -0.61
N LYS A 419 5.10 -25.67 -1.22
CA LYS A 419 5.56 -24.52 -1.99
C LYS A 419 6.24 -23.47 -1.12
N ILE A 420 5.67 -23.16 0.05
CA ILE A 420 6.27 -22.24 1.02
C ILE A 420 7.61 -22.79 1.52
N GLY A 421 7.71 -24.08 1.81
CA GLY A 421 8.95 -24.74 2.20
C GLY A 421 10.05 -24.65 1.15
N ARG A 422 9.72 -24.82 -0.15
CA ARG A 422 10.66 -24.62 -1.29
C ARG A 422 11.15 -23.15 -1.35
N ARG A 423 10.36 -22.19 -0.89
CA ARG A 423 10.67 -20.77 -0.79
C ARG A 423 11.33 -20.37 0.55
N LYS A 424 11.85 -21.37 1.29
CA LYS A 424 12.53 -21.22 2.58
C LYS A 424 11.62 -20.71 3.71
N GLY A 425 10.30 -20.91 3.60
CA GLY A 425 9.38 -20.66 4.69
C GLY A 425 9.42 -21.78 5.73
N GLU A 426 9.43 -21.40 7.00
CA GLU A 426 9.40 -22.28 8.16
C GLU A 426 8.03 -22.17 8.85
N MET A 427 7.34 -23.29 9.00
CA MET A 427 6.04 -23.31 9.67
C MET A 427 6.21 -23.08 11.17
N ILE A 428 5.47 -22.14 11.74
CA ILE A 428 5.49 -21.81 13.17
C ILE A 428 4.30 -22.47 13.86
N ASN A 429 3.11 -22.33 13.30
CA ASN A 429 1.86 -22.77 13.90
C ASN A 429 0.84 -23.24 12.85
N MET A 430 -0.06 -24.13 13.24
CA MET A 430 -1.17 -24.60 12.40
C MET A 430 -2.38 -24.88 13.28
N GLU A 431 -3.49 -24.20 13.00
CA GLU A 431 -4.72 -24.30 13.76
C GLU A 431 -5.92 -24.54 12.83
N PRO A 432 -6.84 -25.43 13.19
CA PRO A 432 -8.09 -25.57 12.45
C PRO A 432 -8.89 -24.27 12.50
N ALA A 433 -9.41 -23.85 11.36
CA ALA A 433 -10.34 -22.73 11.24
C ALA A 433 -11.75 -23.24 10.93
N GLU A 434 -12.72 -22.31 10.84
CA GLU A 434 -14.11 -22.69 10.54
C GLU A 434 -14.31 -23.07 9.06
N LEU A 435 -15.39 -23.76 8.76
CA LEU A 435 -15.85 -24.11 7.42
C LEU A 435 -14.85 -24.95 6.58
N GLY A 436 -14.07 -25.85 7.20
CA GLY A 436 -13.15 -26.72 6.48
C GLY A 436 -11.91 -25.98 5.96
N HIS A 437 -11.47 -24.96 6.71
CA HIS A 437 -10.23 -24.25 6.49
C HIS A 437 -9.24 -24.49 7.61
N THR A 438 -7.97 -24.29 7.32
CA THR A 438 -6.88 -24.32 8.30
C THR A 438 -6.06 -23.04 8.20
N LYS A 439 -5.80 -22.42 9.34
CA LYS A 439 -4.88 -21.28 9.47
C LYS A 439 -3.48 -21.79 9.72
N VAL A 440 -2.51 -21.35 8.91
CA VAL A 440 -1.10 -21.74 9.05
C VAL A 440 -0.23 -20.48 9.10
N GLU A 441 0.69 -20.44 10.05
CA GLU A 441 1.64 -19.36 10.24
C GLU A 441 3.06 -19.80 9.88
N PHE A 442 3.78 -18.95 9.13
CA PHE A 442 5.15 -19.21 8.69
C PHE A 442 6.06 -18.01 8.96
N LYS A 443 7.36 -18.28 9.15
CA LYS A 443 8.43 -17.31 8.92
C LYS A 443 9.03 -17.56 7.55
N ILE A 444 9.07 -16.54 6.70
CA ILE A 444 9.54 -16.68 5.33
C ILE A 444 10.40 -15.47 4.92
N PRO A 445 11.52 -15.66 4.19
CA PRO A 445 12.23 -14.54 3.58
C PRO A 445 11.30 -13.73 2.67
N ALA A 446 11.31 -12.39 2.78
CA ALA A 446 10.45 -11.52 1.98
C ALA A 446 10.60 -11.80 0.47
N ARG A 447 11.82 -12.10 -0.02
CA ARG A 447 12.05 -12.52 -1.42
C ARG A 447 11.34 -13.82 -1.81
N GLY A 448 10.98 -14.66 -0.84
CA GLY A 448 10.21 -15.89 -1.06
C GLY A 448 8.75 -15.62 -1.37
N LEU A 449 8.22 -14.46 -0.97
CA LEU A 449 6.85 -14.04 -1.26
C LEU A 449 6.71 -13.39 -2.62
N ILE A 450 7.80 -12.88 -3.21
CA ILE A 450 7.79 -12.26 -4.53
C ILE A 450 7.24 -13.26 -5.57
N GLY A 451 6.13 -12.90 -6.22
CA GLY A 451 5.43 -13.74 -7.20
C GLY A 451 4.68 -14.95 -6.63
N TYR A 452 4.62 -15.13 -5.31
CA TYR A 452 3.89 -16.26 -4.72
C TYR A 452 2.37 -16.02 -4.64
N ARG A 453 1.95 -14.79 -4.52
CA ARG A 453 0.52 -14.45 -4.35
C ARG A 453 -0.37 -14.99 -5.47
N THR A 454 0.09 -14.88 -6.71
CA THR A 454 -0.63 -15.40 -7.88
C THR A 454 -0.69 -16.93 -7.90
N GLU A 455 0.42 -17.60 -7.52
CA GLU A 455 0.45 -19.05 -7.38
C GLU A 455 -0.48 -19.52 -6.26
N PHE A 456 -0.45 -18.86 -5.10
CA PHE A 456 -1.30 -19.17 -3.95
C PHE A 456 -2.78 -19.11 -4.30
N MET A 457 -3.22 -18.07 -5.03
CA MET A 457 -4.62 -17.97 -5.47
C MET A 457 -5.01 -19.12 -6.40
N THR A 458 -4.10 -19.59 -7.24
CA THR A 458 -4.33 -20.75 -8.11
C THR A 458 -4.40 -22.03 -7.30
N ASP A 459 -3.48 -22.24 -6.37
CA ASP A 459 -3.40 -23.44 -5.52
C ASP A 459 -4.63 -23.59 -4.62
N THR A 460 -5.16 -22.48 -4.13
CA THR A 460 -6.35 -22.44 -3.26
C THR A 460 -7.66 -22.27 -4.03
N LYS A 461 -7.62 -22.31 -5.37
CA LYS A 461 -8.80 -22.11 -6.24
C LYS A 461 -9.55 -20.80 -5.95
N GLY A 462 -8.83 -19.78 -5.49
CA GLY A 462 -9.38 -18.49 -5.09
C GLY A 462 -9.99 -18.43 -3.69
N ASN A 463 -10.00 -19.53 -2.94
CA ASN A 463 -10.64 -19.60 -1.62
C ASN A 463 -9.66 -19.39 -0.43
N GLY A 464 -8.37 -19.19 -0.69
CA GLY A 464 -7.39 -18.93 0.35
C GLY A 464 -7.17 -17.43 0.59
N THR A 465 -6.83 -17.05 1.82
CA THR A 465 -6.33 -15.72 2.15
C THR A 465 -4.87 -15.78 2.58
N MET A 466 -4.09 -14.78 2.19
CA MET A 466 -2.67 -14.68 2.46
C MET A 466 -2.32 -13.27 2.92
N ASN A 467 -1.74 -13.16 4.12
CA ASN A 467 -1.30 -11.90 4.72
C ASN A 467 0.12 -12.04 5.25
N SER A 468 0.96 -11.07 4.99
CA SER A 468 2.32 -11.04 5.51
C SER A 468 2.66 -9.70 6.14
N VAL A 469 3.56 -9.73 7.11
CA VAL A 469 4.07 -8.55 7.83
C VAL A 469 5.55 -8.75 8.10
N PHE A 470 6.35 -7.70 7.95
CA PHE A 470 7.76 -7.71 8.30
C PHE A 470 7.95 -8.07 9.80
N ASP A 471 8.83 -9.02 10.09
CA ASP A 471 9.13 -9.49 11.44
C ASP A 471 10.53 -9.00 11.90
N CYS A 472 11.58 -9.44 11.21
CA CYS A 472 12.96 -9.16 11.60
C CYS A 472 13.93 -9.32 10.44
N TYR A 473 15.23 -9.14 10.70
CA TYR A 473 16.31 -9.55 9.82
C TYR A 473 16.96 -10.82 10.35
N GLU A 474 17.10 -11.85 9.50
CA GLU A 474 17.82 -13.09 9.81
C GLU A 474 18.94 -13.35 8.78
N PRO A 475 19.92 -14.20 9.11
CA PRO A 475 20.96 -14.59 8.17
C PRO A 475 20.38 -15.15 6.87
N TYR A 476 21.05 -14.86 5.76
CA TYR A 476 20.62 -15.29 4.43
C TYR A 476 20.39 -16.80 4.33
N LYS A 477 19.17 -17.23 4.00
CA LYS A 477 18.73 -18.65 3.98
C LYS A 477 19.08 -19.40 2.66
N GLY A 478 19.99 -18.86 1.85
CA GLY A 478 20.42 -19.50 0.60
C GLY A 478 19.49 -19.16 -0.58
N GLU A 479 19.74 -19.72 -1.74
CA GLU A 479 19.00 -19.42 -2.95
C GLU A 479 17.55 -19.93 -2.89
N ILE A 480 16.63 -19.13 -3.45
CA ILE A 480 15.24 -19.50 -3.72
C ILE A 480 15.10 -19.60 -5.24
N SER A 481 14.61 -20.74 -5.74
CA SER A 481 14.38 -20.90 -7.17
C SER A 481 13.31 -19.90 -7.63
N ALA A 482 13.68 -19.14 -8.66
CA ALA A 482 12.73 -18.28 -9.38
C ALA A 482 11.73 -19.12 -10.20
N ARG A 483 10.94 -18.46 -11.04
CA ARG A 483 10.02 -19.12 -11.97
C ARG A 483 10.72 -20.27 -12.71
N THR A 484 10.11 -21.46 -12.69
CA THR A 484 10.64 -22.68 -13.30
C THR A 484 10.39 -22.78 -14.79
N ARG A 485 9.48 -21.98 -15.33
CA ARG A 485 9.07 -21.95 -16.74
C ARG A 485 9.74 -20.77 -17.46
N GLY A 486 10.22 -21.00 -18.69
CA GLY A 486 10.79 -19.98 -19.55
C GLY A 486 9.73 -19.08 -20.20
N THR A 487 10.13 -18.18 -21.08
CA THR A 487 9.27 -17.26 -21.81
C THR A 487 9.25 -17.52 -23.30
N LEU A 488 8.16 -17.13 -23.94
CA LEU A 488 8.03 -17.03 -25.39
C LEU A 488 8.42 -15.60 -25.78
N VAL A 489 9.52 -15.46 -26.50
CA VAL A 489 10.10 -14.17 -26.87
C VAL A 489 9.92 -13.91 -28.36
N ALA A 490 9.42 -12.72 -28.73
CA ALA A 490 9.27 -12.34 -30.13
C ALA A 490 10.64 -12.30 -30.84
N PHE A 491 10.70 -12.96 -31.99
CA PHE A 491 11.92 -13.07 -32.80
C PHE A 491 12.17 -11.85 -33.68
N GLU A 492 11.11 -11.19 -34.14
CA GLU A 492 11.21 -10.04 -35.05
C GLU A 492 10.18 -8.95 -34.69
N THR A 493 10.39 -7.76 -35.23
CA THR A 493 9.49 -6.63 -35.09
C THR A 493 8.41 -6.70 -36.18
N GLY A 494 7.15 -6.53 -35.78
CA GLY A 494 5.99 -6.57 -36.72
C GLY A 494 4.68 -6.60 -35.97
N THR A 495 3.63 -7.03 -36.67
CA THR A 495 2.28 -7.19 -36.09
C THR A 495 1.97 -8.68 -35.96
N SER A 496 1.48 -9.08 -34.80
CA SER A 496 1.08 -10.46 -34.53
C SER A 496 -0.10 -10.89 -35.39
N VAL A 497 -0.02 -12.07 -35.98
CA VAL A 497 -1.06 -12.64 -36.84
C VAL A 497 -1.59 -13.95 -36.27
N THR A 498 -2.84 -14.28 -36.59
CA THR A 498 -3.53 -15.48 -36.09
C THR A 498 -2.72 -16.75 -36.31
N TYR A 499 -2.10 -16.92 -37.49
CA TYR A 499 -1.31 -18.11 -37.82
C TYR A 499 -0.04 -18.21 -36.97
N GLY A 500 0.68 -17.10 -36.78
CA GLY A 500 1.88 -17.06 -35.92
C GLY A 500 1.55 -17.38 -34.47
N LEU A 501 0.45 -16.81 -33.94
CA LEU A 501 -0.03 -17.07 -32.58
C LEU A 501 -0.54 -18.49 -32.38
N TYR A 502 -1.21 -19.08 -33.39
CA TYR A 502 -1.67 -20.47 -33.34
C TYR A 502 -0.50 -21.45 -33.15
N ASN A 503 0.60 -21.24 -33.88
CA ASN A 503 1.81 -22.05 -33.71
C ASN A 503 2.51 -21.78 -32.35
N ALA A 504 2.38 -20.57 -31.83
CA ALA A 504 2.97 -20.19 -30.56
C ALA A 504 2.23 -20.78 -29.36
N GLN A 505 0.88 -20.88 -29.41
CA GLN A 505 0.07 -21.43 -28.31
C GLN A 505 0.31 -22.93 -28.05
N GLU A 506 0.85 -23.68 -29.04
CA GLU A 506 1.28 -25.07 -28.82
C GLU A 506 2.48 -25.19 -27.85
N ARG A 507 3.22 -24.09 -27.66
CA ARG A 507 4.41 -24.02 -26.84
C ARG A 507 4.16 -23.44 -25.46
N GLY A 508 3.00 -22.79 -25.24
CA GLY A 508 2.67 -22.20 -23.95
C GLY A 508 1.48 -21.25 -23.99
N GLU A 509 1.37 -20.45 -22.96
CA GLU A 509 0.27 -19.50 -22.74
C GLU A 509 0.65 -18.14 -23.31
N LEU A 510 -0.25 -17.49 -24.07
CA LEU A 510 0.01 -16.21 -24.72
C LEU A 510 -0.48 -15.03 -23.87
N PHE A 511 0.25 -13.91 -23.94
CA PHE A 511 -0.09 -12.64 -23.30
C PHE A 511 -0.69 -11.62 -24.29
N ILE A 512 -0.57 -11.89 -25.59
CA ILE A 512 -1.04 -11.02 -26.67
C ILE A 512 -2.01 -11.74 -27.60
N GLY A 513 -2.91 -10.98 -28.18
CA GLY A 513 -3.82 -11.43 -29.24
C GLY A 513 -3.33 -11.04 -30.65
N PRO A 514 -4.09 -11.37 -31.70
CA PRO A 514 -3.79 -10.94 -33.07
C PRO A 514 -3.95 -9.41 -33.23
N GLY A 515 -3.14 -8.84 -34.15
CA GLY A 515 -3.16 -7.40 -34.42
C GLY A 515 -2.35 -6.53 -33.45
N VAL A 516 -1.60 -7.13 -32.53
CA VAL A 516 -0.75 -6.40 -31.59
C VAL A 516 0.65 -6.19 -32.20
N GLU A 517 1.15 -4.95 -32.16
CA GLU A 517 2.52 -4.65 -32.54
C GLU A 517 3.51 -5.25 -31.53
N VAL A 518 4.52 -5.92 -32.02
CA VAL A 518 5.59 -6.54 -31.25
C VAL A 518 6.97 -6.13 -31.80
N TYR A 519 7.98 -6.22 -30.96
CA TYR A 519 9.37 -6.00 -31.36
C TYR A 519 10.26 -7.16 -30.91
N GLU A 520 11.41 -7.34 -31.54
CA GLU A 520 12.40 -8.35 -31.16
C GLU A 520 12.78 -8.21 -29.66
N GLY A 521 12.71 -9.31 -28.91
CA GLY A 521 12.99 -9.32 -27.48
C GLY A 521 11.79 -9.03 -26.58
N MET A 522 10.61 -8.70 -27.14
CA MET A 522 9.37 -8.58 -26.39
C MET A 522 8.88 -9.96 -25.95
N ILE A 523 8.47 -10.10 -24.68
CA ILE A 523 7.90 -11.33 -24.14
C ILE A 523 6.42 -11.37 -24.50
N VAL A 524 6.00 -12.39 -25.22
CA VAL A 524 4.65 -12.55 -25.75
C VAL A 524 3.87 -13.69 -25.11
N GLY A 525 4.53 -14.45 -24.21
CA GLY A 525 3.88 -15.56 -23.52
C GLY A 525 4.80 -16.29 -22.55
N LEU A 526 4.23 -17.26 -21.83
CA LEU A 526 4.89 -18.16 -20.89
C LEU A 526 5.10 -19.51 -21.56
N ASN A 527 6.35 -19.99 -21.62
CA ASN A 527 6.67 -21.29 -22.19
C ASN A 527 6.20 -22.43 -21.27
N SER A 528 5.79 -23.55 -21.83
CA SER A 528 5.51 -24.79 -21.08
C SER A 528 6.79 -25.47 -20.53
N LYS A 529 7.95 -25.15 -21.10
CA LYS A 529 9.29 -25.65 -20.70
C LYS A 529 10.06 -24.62 -19.90
N ALA A 530 11.17 -25.05 -19.28
CA ALA A 530 12.00 -24.20 -18.44
C ALA A 530 12.86 -23.17 -19.24
N GLU A 531 13.08 -23.40 -20.52
CA GLU A 531 13.93 -22.55 -21.35
C GLU A 531 13.13 -21.47 -22.08
N ASP A 532 13.75 -20.31 -22.29
CA ASP A 532 13.20 -19.27 -23.16
C ASP A 532 13.29 -19.71 -24.62
N ILE A 533 12.24 -19.43 -25.38
CA ILE A 533 12.18 -19.76 -26.80
C ILE A 533 11.84 -18.52 -27.62
N SER A 534 12.66 -18.21 -28.62
CA SER A 534 12.34 -17.20 -29.61
C SER A 534 11.32 -17.76 -30.62
N ILE A 535 10.21 -17.04 -30.81
CA ILE A 535 9.10 -17.43 -31.68
C ILE A 535 8.74 -16.31 -32.64
N ASN A 536 8.30 -16.67 -33.83
CA ASN A 536 7.81 -15.71 -34.82
C ASN A 536 6.27 -15.64 -34.76
N VAL A 537 5.74 -14.62 -34.07
CA VAL A 537 4.28 -14.36 -34.00
C VAL A 537 3.75 -13.53 -35.16
N CYS A 538 4.64 -12.98 -35.99
CA CYS A 538 4.30 -12.20 -37.19
C CYS A 538 4.21 -13.05 -38.47
N LYS A 539 4.50 -14.36 -38.37
CA LYS A 539 4.56 -15.26 -39.49
C LYS A 539 3.17 -15.48 -40.11
N GLU A 540 3.01 -15.06 -41.35
CA GLU A 540 1.82 -15.32 -42.15
C GLU A 540 1.78 -16.74 -42.69
N LYS A 541 0.58 -17.26 -42.95
CA LYS A 541 0.37 -18.53 -43.64
C LYS A 541 0.78 -18.38 -45.12
N HIS A 542 1.82 -19.06 -45.56
CA HIS A 542 2.11 -19.10 -46.98
C HIS A 542 1.00 -19.84 -47.73
N LEU A 543 0.34 -19.16 -48.65
CA LEU A 543 -0.62 -19.74 -49.56
C LEU A 543 0.11 -20.64 -50.51
N THR A 544 0.11 -21.96 -50.26
CA THR A 544 0.56 -22.94 -51.26
C THR A 544 -0.56 -23.18 -52.26
N ASN A 545 -0.27 -23.00 -53.53
CA ASN A 545 -1.19 -23.29 -54.62
C ASN A 545 -1.69 -24.74 -54.55
N THR A 546 -3.02 -24.87 -54.68
CA THR A 546 -3.82 -26.01 -55.10
C THR A 546 -4.33 -27.01 -54.04
N ARG A 547 -5.64 -27.20 -54.08
CA ARG A 547 -6.47 -28.36 -53.70
C ARG A 547 -6.98 -28.52 -52.27
N ALA A 548 -6.71 -27.64 -51.34
CA ALA A 548 -7.30 -27.70 -50.00
C ALA A 548 -8.06 -26.45 -49.59
N SER A 549 -8.72 -25.75 -50.54
CA SER A 549 -9.52 -24.55 -50.25
C SER A 549 -10.85 -24.86 -49.53
N GLY A 550 -11.15 -26.12 -49.26
CA GLY A 550 -12.37 -26.55 -48.58
C GLY A 550 -12.22 -26.97 -47.13
N SER A 551 -11.00 -26.96 -46.56
CA SER A 551 -10.74 -27.36 -45.17
C SER A 551 -9.89 -26.37 -44.40
N ASP A 552 -10.12 -25.07 -44.57
CA ASP A 552 -9.59 -24.09 -43.65
C ASP A 552 -10.45 -24.14 -42.36
N ASP A 553 -10.17 -25.09 -41.49
CA ASP A 553 -10.67 -25.06 -40.14
C ASP A 553 -10.24 -23.74 -39.50
N ALA A 554 -11.23 -22.99 -38.97
CA ALA A 554 -10.96 -21.73 -38.33
C ALA A 554 -9.96 -21.96 -37.20
N LEU A 555 -8.77 -21.32 -37.32
CA LEU A 555 -7.73 -21.41 -36.28
C LEU A 555 -8.27 -20.84 -34.97
N ARG A 556 -8.50 -21.70 -34.00
CA ARG A 556 -9.00 -21.30 -32.69
C ARG A 556 -7.81 -20.89 -31.80
N LEU A 557 -7.81 -19.62 -31.38
CA LEU A 557 -6.88 -19.11 -30.38
C LEU A 557 -7.53 -19.15 -29.00
N VAL A 558 -6.76 -19.58 -28.02
CA VAL A 558 -7.11 -19.44 -26.61
C VAL A 558 -6.99 -17.95 -26.27
N PRO A 559 -7.94 -17.36 -25.51
CA PRO A 559 -7.85 -15.97 -25.09
C PRO A 559 -6.52 -15.70 -24.38
N PRO A 560 -5.81 -14.61 -24.70
CA PRO A 560 -4.54 -14.29 -24.05
C PRO A 560 -4.74 -13.91 -22.59
N ILE A 561 -3.74 -14.23 -21.76
CA ILE A 561 -3.70 -13.81 -20.37
C ILE A 561 -3.33 -12.33 -20.34
N GLN A 562 -4.22 -11.50 -19.82
CA GLN A 562 -3.93 -10.09 -19.57
C GLN A 562 -3.22 -9.93 -18.24
N LEU A 563 -2.03 -9.34 -18.27
CA LEU A 563 -1.23 -9.06 -17.09
C LEU A 563 -1.54 -7.64 -16.59
N SER A 564 -1.98 -7.51 -15.32
CA SER A 564 -1.96 -6.23 -14.62
C SER A 564 -0.50 -5.81 -14.34
N LEU A 565 -0.28 -4.56 -13.93
CA LEU A 565 1.05 -4.08 -13.58
C LEU A 565 1.70 -4.94 -12.48
N GLU A 566 0.95 -5.26 -11.43
CA GLU A 566 1.42 -6.10 -10.32
C GLU A 566 1.84 -7.49 -10.81
N LYS A 567 0.96 -8.16 -11.58
CA LYS A 567 1.27 -9.47 -12.17
C LYS A 567 2.47 -9.42 -13.10
N ALA A 568 2.64 -8.33 -13.84
CA ALA A 568 3.81 -8.13 -14.71
C ALA A 568 5.10 -8.00 -13.91
N ILE A 569 5.09 -7.23 -12.81
CA ILE A 569 6.23 -7.05 -11.90
C ILE A 569 6.58 -8.37 -11.19
N GLU A 570 5.57 -9.10 -10.70
CA GLU A 570 5.76 -10.41 -10.07
C GLU A 570 6.31 -11.47 -11.05
N PHE A 571 5.92 -11.37 -12.33
CA PHE A 571 6.26 -12.36 -13.37
C PHE A 571 7.73 -12.29 -13.79
N ILE A 572 8.31 -11.09 -13.93
CA ILE A 572 9.63 -10.89 -14.54
C ILE A 572 10.75 -11.48 -13.70
N GLN A 573 11.81 -11.92 -14.40
CA GLN A 573 13.08 -12.37 -13.82
C GLN A 573 14.16 -11.29 -13.91
N ASP A 574 15.37 -11.59 -13.40
CA ASP A 574 16.47 -10.63 -13.32
C ASP A 574 16.98 -10.15 -14.69
N ASP A 575 16.75 -10.93 -15.76
CA ASP A 575 17.10 -10.59 -17.16
C ASP A 575 15.93 -9.97 -17.94
N GLU A 576 14.83 -9.68 -17.27
CA GLU A 576 13.59 -9.14 -17.84
C GLU A 576 13.27 -7.75 -17.27
N LEU A 577 12.45 -6.99 -17.98
CA LEU A 577 11.96 -5.68 -17.61
C LEU A 577 10.47 -5.55 -17.93
N VAL A 578 9.75 -4.74 -17.18
CA VAL A 578 8.42 -4.26 -17.53
C VAL A 578 8.54 -2.89 -18.20
N GLU A 579 8.04 -2.76 -19.40
CA GLU A 579 7.85 -1.50 -20.09
C GLU A 579 6.48 -0.96 -19.74
N VAL A 580 6.46 0.15 -19.00
CA VAL A 580 5.25 0.81 -18.52
C VAL A 580 5.02 2.06 -19.32
N THR A 581 3.87 2.14 -19.98
CA THR A 581 3.43 3.31 -20.75
C THR A 581 2.00 3.69 -20.34
N PRO A 582 1.52 4.89 -20.63
CA PRO A 582 0.15 5.30 -20.33
C PRO A 582 -0.93 4.34 -20.83
N LEU A 583 -0.71 3.73 -22.00
CA LEU A 583 -1.70 2.88 -22.67
C LEU A 583 -1.43 1.38 -22.49
N ASN A 584 -0.15 0.97 -22.37
CA ASN A 584 0.23 -0.43 -22.41
C ASN A 584 1.22 -0.80 -21.30
N ILE A 585 1.17 -2.08 -20.90
CA ILE A 585 2.17 -2.75 -20.07
C ILE A 585 2.72 -3.89 -20.91
N ARG A 586 4.03 -3.85 -21.19
CA ARG A 586 4.72 -4.86 -22.01
C ARG A 586 5.86 -5.48 -21.21
N LEU A 587 6.13 -6.73 -21.46
CA LEU A 587 7.29 -7.43 -20.89
C LEU A 587 8.36 -7.55 -21.96
N ARG A 588 9.62 -7.38 -21.58
CA ARG A 588 10.74 -7.51 -22.52
C ARG A 588 11.98 -8.11 -21.86
N LYS A 589 12.85 -8.68 -22.67
CA LYS A 589 14.20 -9.01 -22.23
C LYS A 589 15.06 -7.74 -22.11
N LYS A 590 16.02 -7.71 -21.18
CA LYS A 590 16.99 -6.61 -21.06
C LYS A 590 17.80 -6.45 -22.35
N ILE A 591 18.22 -7.57 -22.92
CA ILE A 591 18.92 -7.64 -24.21
C ILE A 591 17.92 -8.05 -25.26
N LEU A 592 17.63 -7.14 -26.19
CA LEU A 592 16.60 -7.38 -27.22
C LEU A 592 17.10 -8.34 -28.32
N ASP A 593 18.36 -8.20 -28.75
CA ASP A 593 18.96 -9.03 -29.81
C ASP A 593 19.12 -10.50 -29.38
N SER A 594 18.50 -11.39 -30.13
CA SER A 594 18.48 -12.82 -29.82
C SER A 594 19.86 -13.47 -29.84
N LYS A 595 20.74 -13.05 -30.78
CA LYS A 595 22.11 -13.60 -30.92
C LYS A 595 22.99 -13.20 -29.73
N THR A 596 22.81 -11.98 -29.24
CA THR A 596 23.55 -11.50 -28.07
C THR A 596 23.09 -12.23 -26.81
N ARG A 597 21.78 -12.47 -26.62
CA ARG A 597 21.27 -13.30 -25.53
C ARG A 597 21.86 -14.70 -25.52
N GLU A 598 21.88 -15.37 -26.67
CA GLU A 598 22.47 -16.70 -26.78
C GLU A 598 23.98 -16.74 -26.45
N ARG A 599 24.73 -15.69 -26.85
CA ARG A 599 26.18 -15.61 -26.52
C ARG A 599 26.39 -15.46 -25.02
N GLU A 600 25.61 -14.59 -24.35
CA GLU A 600 25.71 -14.42 -22.91
C GLU A 600 25.29 -15.68 -22.14
N ALA A 601 24.20 -16.34 -22.55
CA ALA A 601 23.79 -17.61 -21.96
C ALA A 601 24.90 -18.69 -22.05
N ARG A 602 25.58 -18.78 -23.20
CA ARG A 602 26.72 -19.70 -23.39
C ARG A 602 27.96 -19.31 -22.58
N SER A 603 28.17 -18.01 -22.34
CA SER A 603 29.29 -17.54 -21.49
C SER A 603 29.06 -17.91 -20.03
N LYS A 604 27.85 -17.64 -19.50
CA LYS A 604 27.44 -17.98 -18.12
C LYS A 604 27.43 -19.49 -17.85
N ALA A 605 27.15 -20.32 -18.86
CA ALA A 605 27.20 -21.78 -18.72
C ALA A 605 28.63 -22.35 -18.69
N LYS A 606 29.65 -21.54 -18.99
CA LYS A 606 31.07 -21.92 -18.96
C LYS A 606 31.79 -21.43 -17.69
N GLU A 607 31.21 -20.49 -16.98
CA GLU A 607 31.62 -20.07 -15.63
C GLU A 607 30.97 -20.96 -14.55
#